data_ba909ee2f356278ee01f6415d9a6f797
#
_entry.id   ba909ee2f356278ee01f6415d9a6f797
#
_cell.length_a   1.000
_cell.length_b   1.000
_cell.length_c   1.000
_cell.angle_alpha   90.00
_cell.angle_beta   90.00
_cell.angle_gamma   90.00
#
_symmetry.space_group_name_H-M   'P 1'
#
loop_
_entity.id
_entity.type
_entity.pdbx_description
1 polymer ?
#
loop_
_entity_poly.entity_id
_entity_poly.type
_entity_poly.pdbx_seq_one_letter_code
_entity_poly.pdbx_strand_id
1 'polypeptide(L)'
;IHDHLLISEFRDRIRELMFAHFRTDWERVVRGKYDRGQEEFLAYRRSLPNESLGGDFVKSFGEKVIANFLFEHDVPYKYERNHFWNGINYRPDFTLFRDTPRPSGVIIEYFGLAGDVDYDEMSAEKRGYWADKDDWSLIEFTPADIAANGVDSFHSLLKDKLEAKGFPCNRLSEDEIWRLVRDRFISRFSQAMSSFIGRCRQKSLTPDELRNLVEHHDPLDEVESRFLELARDFYEKYLDRLAGAREEDFNGLLQRAVETISEGNTHFDRVSEGGDLKRLRHLSIDEYQDFSDLFHRLVEAIRKQNPEVRLFCVGDDWQAINGFAGSELRFFERFEDYVEDSLRLNISTNYRSAEEIVEIGNALMEGLGEPARAHHDSG
;
A
#
# COMPACT_ATOMS: atom_id res chain seq x y z
N ILE A 1 2.90 -18.31 -5.92
CA ILE A 1 3.81 -17.78 -4.87
C ILE A 1 4.24 -18.91 -3.93
N HIS A 2 3.32 -19.63 -3.28
CA HIS A 2 3.67 -20.70 -2.34
C HIS A 2 4.62 -21.75 -2.95
N ASP A 3 4.39 -22.20 -4.15
CA ASP A 3 5.27 -23.17 -4.84
C ASP A 3 6.67 -22.60 -5.08
N HIS A 4 6.79 -21.30 -5.33
CA HIS A 4 8.08 -20.63 -5.56
C HIS A 4 8.87 -20.43 -4.25
N LEU A 5 8.18 -20.31 -3.10
CA LEU A 5 8.84 -20.27 -1.80
C LEU A 5 9.59 -21.57 -1.44
N LEU A 6 9.26 -22.67 -2.12
CA LEU A 6 10.00 -23.94 -2.01
C LEU A 6 11.35 -23.89 -2.76
N ILE A 7 11.51 -22.96 -3.70
CA ILE A 7 12.76 -22.75 -4.45
C ILE A 7 13.65 -21.83 -3.60
N SER A 8 14.83 -22.29 -3.24
CA SER A 8 15.75 -21.57 -2.34
C SER A 8 16.06 -20.15 -2.82
N GLU A 9 16.36 -19.99 -4.10
CA GLU A 9 16.69 -18.71 -4.73
C GLU A 9 15.60 -17.65 -4.53
N PHE A 10 14.32 -17.99 -4.81
CA PHE A 10 13.20 -17.07 -4.60
C PHE A 10 12.95 -16.78 -3.13
N ARG A 11 13.05 -17.80 -2.29
CA ARG A 11 12.91 -17.64 -0.84
C ARG A 11 13.94 -16.67 -0.27
N ASP A 12 15.19 -16.78 -0.71
CA ASP A 12 16.27 -15.92 -0.22
C ASP A 12 16.07 -14.47 -0.68
N ARG A 13 15.66 -14.24 -1.92
CA ARG A 13 15.34 -12.89 -2.44
C ARG A 13 14.12 -12.28 -1.72
N ILE A 14 13.08 -13.06 -1.40
CA ILE A 14 11.92 -12.58 -0.64
C ILE A 14 12.31 -12.28 0.80
N ARG A 15 13.20 -13.06 1.41
CA ARG A 15 13.76 -12.79 2.73
C ARG A 15 14.57 -11.49 2.76
N GLU A 16 15.40 -11.25 1.77
CA GLU A 16 16.14 -10.01 1.62
C GLU A 16 15.21 -8.80 1.45
N LEU A 17 14.16 -8.92 0.63
CA LEU A 17 13.13 -7.89 0.50
C LEU A 17 12.44 -7.62 1.84
N MET A 18 12.13 -8.66 2.61
CA MET A 18 11.55 -8.51 3.95
C MET A 18 12.46 -7.70 4.87
N PHE A 19 13.75 -8.03 4.93
CA PHE A 19 14.69 -7.29 5.76
C PHE A 19 14.84 -5.84 5.29
N ALA A 20 14.93 -5.59 3.99
CA ALA A 20 14.96 -4.24 3.45
C ALA A 20 13.70 -3.43 3.82
N HIS A 21 12.51 -4.07 3.81
CA HIS A 21 11.25 -3.44 4.17
C HIS A 21 11.17 -3.03 5.66
N PHE A 22 11.66 -3.90 6.56
CA PHE A 22 11.59 -3.62 7.99
C PHE A 22 12.82 -2.87 8.53
N ARG A 23 14.01 -3.12 8.00
CA ARG A 23 15.28 -2.47 8.37
C ARG A 23 15.51 -1.27 7.46
N THR A 24 14.93 -0.15 7.80
CA THR A 24 15.08 1.09 7.04
C THR A 24 16.54 1.59 7.09
N ASP A 25 17.05 2.13 5.98
CA ASP A 25 18.34 2.83 5.93
C ASP A 25 18.27 4.14 6.72
N TRP A 26 18.74 4.06 7.96
CA TRP A 26 18.73 5.17 8.92
C TRP A 26 19.68 6.29 8.54
N GLU A 27 20.81 5.99 7.94
CA GLU A 27 21.74 7.02 7.52
C GLU A 27 21.09 7.92 6.48
N ARG A 28 20.34 7.32 5.55
CA ARG A 28 19.60 8.05 4.56
C ARG A 28 18.46 8.88 5.19
N VAL A 29 17.76 8.33 6.17
CA VAL A 29 16.65 9.03 6.85
C VAL A 29 17.13 10.16 7.75
N VAL A 30 18.18 9.95 8.53
CA VAL A 30 18.64 10.91 9.55
C VAL A 30 19.57 11.95 8.96
N ARG A 31 20.47 11.58 8.07
CA ARG A 31 21.46 12.50 7.47
C ARG A 31 20.93 13.27 6.28
N GLY A 32 19.72 12.99 5.82
CA GLY A 32 19.11 13.66 4.68
C GLY A 32 19.92 13.50 3.38
N LYS A 33 20.68 12.43 3.26
CA LYS A 33 21.41 12.08 2.04
C LYS A 33 20.42 11.55 0.99
N TYR A 34 19.67 12.48 0.43
CA TYR A 34 18.74 12.20 -0.65
C TYR A 34 19.07 13.13 -1.82
N ASP A 35 19.51 12.55 -2.92
CA ASP A 35 20.06 13.29 -4.06
C ASP A 35 18.98 13.98 -4.92
N ARG A 36 17.71 13.77 -4.62
CA ARG A 36 16.57 14.18 -5.46
C ARG A 36 15.83 15.44 -5.00
N GLY A 37 16.27 16.10 -3.95
CA GLY A 37 15.65 17.32 -3.44
C GLY A 37 14.71 17.12 -2.25
N GLN A 38 14.30 18.24 -1.63
CA GLN A 38 13.59 18.24 -0.34
C GLN A 38 12.17 17.66 -0.43
N GLU A 39 11.44 17.91 -1.50
CA GLU A 39 10.06 17.40 -1.66
C GLU A 39 10.05 15.88 -1.85
N GLU A 40 10.95 15.34 -2.65
CA GLU A 40 11.09 13.90 -2.86
C GLU A 40 11.58 13.20 -1.60
N PHE A 41 12.47 13.82 -0.83
CA PHE A 41 12.88 13.32 0.49
C PHE A 41 11.71 13.24 1.47
N LEU A 42 10.86 14.25 1.50
CA LEU A 42 9.65 14.23 2.35
C LEU A 42 8.63 13.18 1.88
N ALA A 43 8.48 13.00 0.56
CA ALA A 43 7.65 11.94 0.00
C ALA A 43 8.18 10.56 0.37
N TYR A 44 9.49 10.34 0.24
CA TYR A 44 10.16 9.12 0.69
C TYR A 44 9.91 8.84 2.17
N ARG A 45 10.14 9.81 3.05
CA ARG A 45 9.90 9.64 4.49
C ARG A 45 8.46 9.28 4.82
N ARG A 46 7.48 9.80 4.08
CA ARG A 46 6.05 9.47 4.25
C ARG A 46 5.71 8.07 3.74
N SER A 47 6.45 7.56 2.76
CA SER A 47 6.24 6.22 2.20
C SER A 47 6.82 5.11 3.06
N LEU A 48 7.73 5.42 4.02
CA LEU A 48 8.35 4.42 4.87
C LEU A 48 7.31 3.75 5.80
N PRO A 49 7.29 2.42 5.86
CA PRO A 49 6.33 1.72 6.69
C PRO A 49 6.64 1.90 8.18
N ASN A 50 5.64 2.30 8.94
CA ASN A 50 5.76 2.44 10.41
C ASN A 50 5.57 1.11 11.15
N GLU A 51 5.50 0.00 10.47
CA GLU A 51 5.41 -1.32 11.09
C GLU A 51 6.79 -1.85 11.47
N SER A 52 6.91 -2.37 12.69
CA SER A 52 8.10 -3.03 13.20
C SER A 52 8.16 -4.52 12.81
N LEU A 53 9.33 -5.15 12.99
CA LEU A 53 9.49 -6.60 12.88
C LEU A 53 8.54 -7.37 13.82
N GLY A 54 8.26 -6.82 15.00
CA GLY A 54 7.29 -7.38 15.96
C GLY A 54 5.82 -7.25 15.53
N GLY A 55 5.51 -6.38 14.57
CA GLY A 55 4.15 -6.14 14.07
C GLY A 55 3.45 -4.94 14.70
N ASP A 56 4.13 -4.17 15.54
CA ASP A 56 3.59 -2.93 16.08
C ASP A 56 3.67 -1.82 15.05
N PHE A 57 2.61 -1.00 14.98
CA PHE A 57 2.60 0.24 14.20
C PHE A 57 3.07 1.39 15.07
N VAL A 58 4.31 1.78 14.90
CA VAL A 58 4.97 2.82 15.71
C VAL A 58 4.78 4.22 15.12
N LYS A 59 4.90 5.25 15.96
CA LYS A 59 4.64 6.64 15.56
C LYS A 59 5.84 7.35 14.92
N SER A 60 7.03 6.84 15.16
CA SER A 60 8.26 7.43 14.64
C SER A 60 9.27 6.38 14.21
N PHE A 61 10.25 6.82 13.40
CA PHE A 61 11.33 5.93 12.97
C PHE A 61 12.29 5.57 14.10
N GLY A 62 12.47 6.45 15.09
CA GLY A 62 13.27 6.13 16.27
C GLY A 62 12.62 5.01 17.08
N GLU A 63 11.31 5.07 17.27
CA GLU A 63 10.56 3.98 17.87
C GLU A 63 10.66 2.69 17.06
N LYS A 64 10.64 2.77 15.72
CA LYS A 64 10.81 1.59 14.84
C LYS A 64 12.17 0.93 15.06
N VAL A 65 13.25 1.71 15.17
CA VAL A 65 14.60 1.16 15.46
C VAL A 65 14.61 0.44 16.80
N ILE A 66 14.04 1.05 17.83
CA ILE A 66 13.96 0.45 19.17
C ILE A 66 13.13 -0.83 19.12
N ALA A 67 11.95 -0.80 18.51
CA ALA A 67 11.08 -1.97 18.40
C ALA A 67 11.75 -3.14 17.66
N ASN A 68 12.42 -2.85 16.53
CA ASN A 68 13.15 -3.85 15.76
C ASN A 68 14.31 -4.42 16.59
N PHE A 69 15.07 -3.57 17.28
CA PHE A 69 16.15 -4.04 18.15
C PHE A 69 15.63 -4.98 19.24
N LEU A 70 14.58 -4.59 19.95
CA LEU A 70 13.98 -5.42 21.01
C LEU A 70 13.52 -6.77 20.48
N PHE A 71 12.86 -6.78 19.31
CA PHE A 71 12.43 -8.00 18.64
C PHE A 71 13.62 -8.88 18.21
N GLU A 72 14.62 -8.29 17.55
CA GLU A 72 15.82 -9.02 17.07
C GLU A 72 16.68 -9.58 18.20
N HIS A 73 16.56 -9.04 19.41
CA HIS A 73 17.32 -9.48 20.57
C HIS A 73 16.50 -10.29 21.59
N ASP A 74 15.32 -10.76 21.17
CA ASP A 74 14.42 -11.56 21.99
C ASP A 74 14.10 -10.93 23.35
N VAL A 75 13.91 -9.60 23.35
CA VAL A 75 13.53 -8.82 24.52
C VAL A 75 12.03 -8.57 24.48
N PRO A 76 11.22 -9.22 25.33
CA PRO A 76 9.77 -9.03 25.36
C PRO A 76 9.39 -7.61 25.78
N TYR A 77 8.55 -6.96 25.01
CA TYR A 77 8.04 -5.62 25.30
C TYR A 77 6.54 -5.49 25.00
N LYS A 78 5.96 -4.40 25.47
CA LYS A 78 4.62 -3.93 25.07
C LYS A 78 4.73 -2.49 24.60
N TYR A 79 4.30 -2.26 23.35
CA TYR A 79 4.23 -0.94 22.75
C TYR A 79 2.98 -0.19 23.25
N GLU A 80 3.12 1.07 23.63
CA GLU A 80 2.05 1.97 24.12
C GLU A 80 1.10 1.34 25.16
N ARG A 81 1.62 0.61 26.13
CA ARG A 81 0.79 0.02 27.19
C ARG A 81 0.30 1.07 28.16
N ASN A 82 -0.98 1.03 28.51
CA ASN A 82 -1.57 1.87 29.54
C ASN A 82 -1.06 1.50 30.95
N HIS A 83 -0.62 2.50 31.69
CA HIS A 83 -0.30 2.43 33.10
C HIS A 83 -1.24 3.37 33.88
N PHE A 84 -2.07 2.80 34.75
CA PHE A 84 -3.00 3.56 35.56
C PHE A 84 -2.50 3.66 37.01
N TRP A 85 -2.14 4.87 37.45
CA TRP A 85 -1.79 5.13 38.83
C TRP A 85 -2.38 6.49 39.31
N ASN A 86 -3.02 6.45 40.46
CA ASN A 86 -3.54 7.65 41.09
C ASN A 86 -4.42 8.54 40.18
N GLY A 87 -5.23 7.89 39.32
CA GLY A 87 -6.12 8.60 38.41
C GLY A 87 -5.46 9.11 37.13
N ILE A 88 -4.16 8.90 36.96
CA ILE A 88 -3.42 9.26 35.75
C ILE A 88 -3.22 8.01 34.88
N ASN A 89 -3.60 8.09 33.60
CA ASN A 89 -3.30 7.09 32.61
C ASN A 89 -2.06 7.52 31.82
N TYR A 90 -1.00 6.74 31.92
CA TYR A 90 0.25 6.99 31.23
C TYR A 90 0.51 5.93 30.16
N ARG A 91 0.94 6.34 28.98
CA ARG A 91 1.24 5.45 27.84
C ARG A 91 2.65 5.71 27.36
N PRO A 92 3.66 5.02 27.92
CA PRO A 92 5.03 5.09 27.43
C PRO A 92 5.17 4.37 26.08
N ASP A 93 6.20 4.72 25.32
CA ASP A 93 6.47 4.08 24.03
C ASP A 93 6.69 2.58 24.22
N PHE A 94 7.57 2.17 25.12
CA PHE A 94 7.81 0.74 25.38
C PHE A 94 7.82 0.44 26.87
N THR A 95 7.18 -0.67 27.22
CA THR A 95 7.18 -1.24 28.56
C THR A 95 7.79 -2.63 28.54
N LEU A 96 8.86 -2.84 29.30
CA LEU A 96 9.51 -4.14 29.51
C LEU A 96 9.25 -4.59 30.94
N PHE A 97 8.67 -5.78 31.11
CA PHE A 97 8.34 -6.32 32.43
C PHE A 97 9.42 -7.23 32.95
N ARG A 98 9.71 -7.13 34.24
CA ARG A 98 10.45 -8.18 34.96
C ARG A 98 9.50 -9.27 35.40
N ASP A 99 10.02 -10.49 35.45
CA ASP A 99 9.28 -11.63 36.02
C ASP A 99 9.36 -11.58 37.55
N THR A 100 8.51 -10.73 38.15
CA THR A 100 8.45 -10.47 39.59
C THR A 100 6.98 -10.47 40.06
N PRO A 101 6.72 -10.85 41.33
CA PRO A 101 5.35 -10.88 41.89
C PRO A 101 4.64 -9.50 41.84
N ARG A 102 5.40 -8.41 41.89
CA ARG A 102 4.87 -7.05 41.70
C ARG A 102 5.26 -6.52 40.34
N PRO A 103 4.36 -5.80 39.64
CA PRO A 103 4.69 -5.18 38.36
C PRO A 103 5.87 -4.25 38.48
N SER A 104 6.97 -4.60 37.83
CA SER A 104 8.20 -3.80 37.80
C SER A 104 8.86 -3.96 36.43
N GLY A 105 9.76 -3.04 36.07
CA GLY A 105 10.42 -3.16 34.79
C GLY A 105 11.19 -1.94 34.32
N VAL A 106 11.28 -1.84 33.02
CA VAL A 106 11.91 -0.71 32.32
C VAL A 106 10.89 -0.06 31.39
N ILE A 107 10.86 1.25 31.40
CA ILE A 107 10.18 2.09 30.43
C ILE A 107 11.21 2.64 29.48
N ILE A 108 10.92 2.60 28.18
CA ILE A 108 11.71 3.30 27.17
C ILE A 108 10.84 4.37 26.54
N GLU A 109 11.37 5.58 26.46
CA GLU A 109 10.75 6.72 25.78
C GLU A 109 11.71 7.25 24.71
N TYR A 110 11.16 7.53 23.53
CA TYR A 110 11.87 8.17 22.44
C TYR A 110 11.36 9.59 22.22
N PHE A 111 12.10 10.58 22.68
CA PHE A 111 11.73 12.00 22.59
C PHE A 111 12.09 12.56 21.21
N GLY A 112 11.23 12.34 20.22
CA GLY A 112 11.49 12.62 18.80
C GLY A 112 11.55 14.10 18.43
N LEU A 113 10.96 15.00 19.25
CA LEU A 113 10.88 16.45 19.02
C LEU A 113 11.63 17.25 20.10
N ALA A 114 12.66 16.67 20.69
CA ALA A 114 13.49 17.36 21.68
C ALA A 114 14.02 18.69 21.12
N GLY A 115 13.81 19.81 21.85
CA GLY A 115 14.11 21.18 21.44
C GLY A 115 12.89 22.02 21.07
N ASP A 116 11.68 21.44 21.03
CA ASP A 116 10.42 22.15 21.01
C ASP A 116 9.95 22.42 22.44
N VAL A 117 9.59 23.68 22.76
CA VAL A 117 9.33 24.12 24.15
C VAL A 117 8.15 23.35 24.78
N ASP A 118 7.05 23.20 24.06
CA ASP A 118 5.85 22.52 24.56
C ASP A 118 6.13 21.01 24.73
N TYR A 119 6.90 20.44 23.84
CA TYR A 119 7.29 19.04 23.90
C TYR A 119 8.31 18.76 25.01
N ASP A 120 9.22 19.70 25.28
CA ASP A 120 10.20 19.58 26.36
C ASP A 120 9.52 19.67 27.72
N GLU A 121 8.47 20.48 27.89
CA GLU A 121 7.63 20.50 29.11
C GLU A 121 6.92 19.16 29.34
N MET A 122 6.27 18.60 28.32
CA MET A 122 5.66 17.26 28.38
C MET A 122 6.69 16.17 28.70
N SER A 123 7.88 16.29 28.14
CA SER A 123 8.98 15.34 28.39
C SER A 123 9.48 15.42 29.84
N ALA A 124 9.51 16.62 30.41
CA ALA A 124 9.85 16.83 31.82
C ALA A 124 8.82 16.23 32.76
N GLU A 125 7.52 16.39 32.47
CA GLU A 125 6.43 15.74 33.23
C GLU A 125 6.57 14.21 33.19
N LYS A 126 6.87 13.65 32.03
CA LYS A 126 7.11 12.21 31.86
C LYS A 126 8.27 11.72 32.73
N ARG A 127 9.39 12.45 32.72
CA ARG A 127 10.55 12.11 33.56
C ARG A 127 10.21 12.15 35.04
N GLY A 128 9.51 13.21 35.50
CA GLY A 128 9.04 13.36 36.88
C GLY A 128 8.13 12.22 37.31
N TYR A 129 7.20 11.85 36.44
CA TYR A 129 6.27 10.75 36.72
C TYR A 129 7.00 9.41 36.94
N TRP A 130 7.98 9.07 36.12
CA TRP A 130 8.72 7.82 36.26
C TRP A 130 9.76 7.85 37.37
N ALA A 131 10.31 9.02 37.69
CA ALA A 131 11.27 9.18 38.80
C ALA A 131 10.68 8.82 40.16
N ASP A 132 9.36 9.00 40.32
CA ASP A 132 8.64 8.70 41.57
C ASP A 132 8.25 7.21 41.71
N LYS A 133 8.68 6.35 40.82
CA LYS A 133 8.32 4.92 40.78
C LYS A 133 9.52 4.02 41.03
N ASP A 134 9.74 3.63 42.27
CA ASP A 134 10.92 2.82 42.69
C ASP A 134 11.03 1.48 41.93
N ASP A 135 9.90 0.86 41.55
CA ASP A 135 9.85 -0.41 40.85
C ASP A 135 10.10 -0.30 39.33
N TRP A 136 10.22 0.94 38.78
CA TRP A 136 10.39 1.21 37.37
C TRP A 136 11.66 2.02 37.11
N SER A 137 12.31 1.73 35.98
CA SER A 137 13.45 2.50 35.49
C SER A 137 13.14 3.10 34.15
N LEU A 138 13.38 4.39 33.98
CA LEU A 138 13.26 5.06 32.67
C LEU A 138 14.58 4.97 31.91
N ILE A 139 14.48 4.62 30.62
CA ILE A 139 15.53 4.78 29.62
C ILE A 139 14.98 5.72 28.57
N GLU A 140 15.72 6.76 28.26
CA GLU A 140 15.32 7.76 27.29
C GLU A 140 16.34 7.84 26.15
N PHE A 141 15.79 8.15 24.96
CA PHE A 141 16.54 8.36 23.72
C PHE A 141 15.95 9.54 22.97
N THR A 142 16.79 10.16 22.14
CA THR A 142 16.47 11.29 21.27
C THR A 142 17.01 11.02 19.86
N PRO A 143 16.58 11.80 18.83
CA PRO A 143 17.21 11.73 17.52
C PRO A 143 18.72 11.93 17.52
N ALA A 144 19.25 12.71 18.48
CA ALA A 144 20.67 12.95 18.61
C ALA A 144 21.48 11.68 18.93
N ASP A 145 20.89 10.75 19.70
CA ASP A 145 21.55 9.49 20.05
C ASP A 145 21.79 8.61 18.82
N ILE A 146 20.90 8.68 17.83
CA ILE A 146 21.05 7.96 16.54
C ILE A 146 21.96 8.76 15.60
N ALA A 147 21.76 10.09 15.50
CA ALA A 147 22.47 10.94 14.56
C ALA A 147 23.97 11.09 14.86
N ALA A 148 24.35 10.99 16.14
CA ALA A 148 25.73 11.24 16.57
C ALA A 148 26.73 10.22 15.99
N ASN A 149 26.37 8.92 16.03
CA ASN A 149 27.30 7.84 15.72
C ASN A 149 26.72 6.73 14.83
N GLY A 150 25.52 6.93 14.29
CA GLY A 150 24.80 5.95 13.46
C GLY A 150 24.05 4.88 14.26
N VAL A 151 23.35 4.02 13.53
CA VAL A 151 22.44 3.01 14.11
C VAL A 151 23.16 1.93 14.89
N ASP A 152 24.33 1.48 14.44
CA ASP A 152 25.10 0.43 15.10
C ASP A 152 25.57 0.87 16.49
N SER A 153 26.01 2.13 16.61
CA SER A 153 26.38 2.71 17.90
C SER A 153 25.16 2.90 18.80
N PHE A 154 24.02 3.30 18.23
CA PHE A 154 22.77 3.39 18.96
C PHE A 154 22.31 2.01 19.49
N HIS A 155 22.40 0.96 18.65
CA HIS A 155 22.09 -0.41 19.08
C HIS A 155 23.01 -0.87 20.23
N SER A 156 24.30 -0.52 20.17
CA SER A 156 25.24 -0.84 21.25
C SER A 156 24.85 -0.10 22.54
N LEU A 157 24.53 1.20 22.46
CA LEU A 157 24.07 1.99 23.59
C LEU A 157 22.76 1.45 24.20
N LEU A 158 21.77 1.08 23.34
CA LEU A 158 20.51 0.50 23.78
C LEU A 158 20.73 -0.84 24.49
N LYS A 159 21.60 -1.69 23.92
CA LYS A 159 22.01 -2.96 24.53
C LYS A 159 22.62 -2.76 25.91
N ASP A 160 23.61 -1.90 26.02
CA ASP A 160 24.31 -1.65 27.29
C ASP A 160 23.36 -1.13 28.37
N LYS A 161 22.46 -0.20 28.01
CA LYS A 161 21.44 0.32 28.94
C LYS A 161 20.46 -0.77 29.40
N LEU A 162 20.03 -1.67 28.52
CA LEU A 162 19.11 -2.76 28.84
C LEU A 162 19.78 -3.84 29.72
N GLU A 163 21.00 -4.26 29.35
CA GLU A 163 21.76 -5.25 30.12
C GLU A 163 22.10 -4.73 31.52
N ALA A 164 22.46 -3.45 31.66
CA ALA A 164 22.65 -2.79 32.96
C ALA A 164 21.38 -2.79 33.83
N LYS A 165 20.17 -2.89 33.21
CA LYS A 165 18.90 -3.00 33.90
C LYS A 165 18.42 -4.46 34.07
N GLY A 166 19.24 -5.44 33.70
CA GLY A 166 18.95 -6.85 33.88
C GLY A 166 18.10 -7.49 32.77
N PHE A 167 18.03 -6.86 31.60
CA PHE A 167 17.41 -7.43 30.41
C PHE A 167 18.46 -7.95 29.44
N PRO A 168 18.67 -9.28 29.35
CA PRO A 168 19.65 -9.85 28.43
C PRO A 168 19.22 -9.64 26.98
N CYS A 169 20.15 -9.24 26.14
CA CYS A 169 19.90 -8.98 24.72
C CYS A 169 20.56 -10.10 23.87
N ASN A 170 19.83 -11.18 23.66
CA ASN A 170 20.28 -12.32 22.87
C ASN A 170 19.83 -12.15 21.42
N ARG A 171 20.78 -11.86 20.52
CA ARG A 171 20.43 -11.65 19.12
C ARG A 171 19.97 -12.95 18.47
N LEU A 172 18.78 -12.93 17.91
CA LEU A 172 18.24 -14.00 17.07
C LEU A 172 19.02 -14.08 15.75
N SER A 173 19.17 -15.29 15.23
CA SER A 173 19.66 -15.47 13.86
C SER A 173 18.65 -14.98 12.84
N GLU A 174 19.10 -14.62 11.65
CA GLU A 174 18.21 -14.17 10.57
C GLU A 174 17.19 -15.26 10.16
N ASP A 175 17.55 -16.52 10.30
CA ASP A 175 16.61 -17.63 10.05
C ASP A 175 15.52 -17.72 11.12
N GLU A 176 15.82 -17.37 12.37
CA GLU A 176 14.82 -17.30 13.44
C GLU A 176 13.89 -16.11 13.22
N ILE A 177 14.43 -14.95 12.91
CA ILE A 177 13.65 -13.75 12.57
C ILE A 177 12.74 -14.05 11.37
N TRP A 178 13.28 -14.66 10.30
CA TRP A 178 12.51 -15.06 9.14
C TRP A 178 11.34 -15.98 9.53
N ARG A 179 11.57 -17.01 10.33
CA ARG A 179 10.50 -17.93 10.76
C ARG A 179 9.38 -17.25 11.54
N LEU A 180 9.70 -16.22 12.34
CA LEU A 180 8.72 -15.48 13.12
C LEU A 180 7.89 -14.48 12.29
N VAL A 181 8.47 -13.88 11.27
CA VAL A 181 7.87 -12.77 10.51
C VAL A 181 7.28 -13.20 9.17
N ARG A 182 7.80 -14.29 8.58
CA ARG A 182 7.53 -14.70 7.19
C ARG A 182 6.04 -14.75 6.83
N ASP A 183 5.21 -15.34 7.65
CA ASP A 183 3.82 -15.61 7.28
C ASP A 183 3.03 -14.29 7.12
N ARG A 184 3.31 -13.31 8.00
CA ARG A 184 2.75 -11.97 7.91
C ARG A 184 3.28 -11.22 6.68
N PHE A 185 4.58 -11.29 6.44
CA PHE A 185 5.19 -10.63 5.29
C PHE A 185 4.75 -11.26 3.97
N ILE A 186 4.75 -12.60 3.86
CA ILE A 186 4.33 -13.31 2.65
C ILE A 186 2.88 -12.99 2.28
N SER A 187 1.99 -12.87 3.26
CA SER A 187 0.60 -12.49 2.98
C SER A 187 0.52 -11.12 2.28
N ARG A 188 1.23 -10.11 2.78
CA ARG A 188 1.28 -8.77 2.18
C ARG A 188 1.99 -8.75 0.83
N PHE A 189 3.13 -9.41 0.76
CA PHE A 189 3.88 -9.57 -0.49
C PHE A 189 3.01 -10.21 -1.56
N SER A 190 2.24 -11.25 -1.21
CA SER A 190 1.34 -11.93 -2.15
C SER A 190 0.23 -11.01 -2.65
N GLN A 191 -0.34 -10.18 -1.78
CA GLN A 191 -1.35 -9.19 -2.18
C GLN A 191 -0.77 -8.13 -3.11
N ALA A 192 0.39 -7.56 -2.74
CA ALA A 192 1.08 -6.56 -3.57
C ALA A 192 1.46 -7.13 -4.94
N MET A 193 2.02 -8.35 -4.96
CA MET A 193 2.40 -9.05 -6.18
C MET A 193 1.18 -9.35 -7.07
N SER A 194 0.07 -9.82 -6.49
CA SER A 194 -1.16 -10.09 -7.23
C SER A 194 -1.73 -8.81 -7.84
N SER A 195 -1.72 -7.70 -7.09
CA SER A 195 -2.17 -6.39 -7.59
C SER A 195 -1.26 -5.88 -8.71
N PHE A 196 0.06 -6.05 -8.58
CA PHE A 196 1.02 -5.65 -9.61
C PHE A 196 0.82 -6.45 -10.90
N ILE A 197 0.74 -7.79 -10.81
CA ILE A 197 0.47 -8.68 -11.95
C ILE A 197 -0.86 -8.29 -12.61
N GLY A 198 -1.90 -8.05 -11.82
CA GLY A 198 -3.19 -7.60 -12.33
C GLY A 198 -3.09 -6.33 -13.18
N ARG A 199 -2.32 -5.32 -12.71
CA ARG A 199 -2.07 -4.08 -13.47
C ARG A 199 -1.28 -4.32 -14.76
N CYS A 200 -0.26 -5.19 -14.73
CA CYS A 200 0.47 -5.55 -15.93
C CYS A 200 -0.44 -6.21 -16.97
N ARG A 201 -1.34 -7.09 -16.53
CA ARG A 201 -2.34 -7.76 -17.38
C ARG A 201 -3.34 -6.78 -17.97
N GLN A 202 -3.84 -5.83 -17.18
CA GLN A 202 -4.78 -4.79 -17.64
C GLN A 202 -4.15 -3.89 -18.72
N LYS A 203 -2.85 -3.61 -18.60
CA LYS A 203 -2.08 -2.87 -19.60
C LYS A 203 -1.60 -3.74 -20.78
N SER A 204 -1.93 -5.02 -20.76
CA SER A 204 -1.50 -6.01 -21.77
C SER A 204 0.02 -6.04 -21.99
N LEU A 205 0.80 -5.81 -20.93
CA LEU A 205 2.26 -5.82 -21.03
C LEU A 205 2.76 -7.23 -21.33
N THR A 206 3.68 -7.31 -22.27
CA THR A 206 4.49 -8.51 -22.47
C THR A 206 5.61 -8.57 -21.42
N PRO A 207 6.21 -9.75 -21.17
CA PRO A 207 7.38 -9.87 -20.29
C PRO A 207 8.55 -8.96 -20.70
N ASP A 208 8.79 -8.81 -22.00
CA ASP A 208 9.88 -7.95 -22.50
C ASP A 208 9.60 -6.46 -22.31
N GLU A 209 8.36 -6.04 -22.51
CA GLU A 209 7.95 -4.66 -22.22
C GLU A 209 8.07 -4.35 -20.72
N LEU A 210 7.63 -5.26 -19.85
CA LEU A 210 7.79 -5.09 -18.41
C LEU A 210 9.27 -5.04 -18.03
N ARG A 211 10.10 -5.91 -18.58
CA ARG A 211 11.55 -5.90 -18.34
C ARG A 211 12.15 -4.55 -18.70
N ASN A 212 11.82 -4.04 -19.90
CA ASN A 212 12.30 -2.73 -20.36
C ASN A 212 11.84 -1.59 -19.43
N LEU A 213 10.57 -1.60 -18.99
CA LEU A 213 10.05 -0.61 -18.04
C LEU A 213 10.81 -0.64 -16.71
N VAL A 214 11.07 -1.84 -16.16
CA VAL A 214 11.81 -2.00 -14.89
C VAL A 214 13.27 -1.56 -15.05
N GLU A 215 13.94 -1.89 -16.17
CA GLU A 215 15.33 -1.51 -16.41
C GLU A 215 15.55 0.00 -16.58
N HIS A 216 14.53 0.73 -17.05
CA HIS A 216 14.60 2.18 -17.23
C HIS A 216 13.92 2.97 -16.09
N HIS A 217 13.35 2.27 -15.12
CA HIS A 217 12.76 2.88 -13.92
C HIS A 217 13.86 3.22 -12.91
N ASP A 218 13.81 4.44 -12.37
CA ASP A 218 14.68 4.87 -11.29
C ASP A 218 13.98 4.62 -9.94
N PRO A 219 14.30 3.53 -9.23
CA PRO A 219 13.59 3.14 -8.03
C PRO A 219 13.80 4.15 -6.89
N LEU A 220 12.76 4.39 -6.12
CA LEU A 220 12.78 5.31 -4.99
C LEU A 220 13.74 4.82 -3.89
N ASP A 221 13.77 3.51 -3.66
CA ASP A 221 14.59 2.87 -2.65
C ASP A 221 14.93 1.41 -3.00
N GLU A 222 15.70 0.77 -2.12
CA GLU A 222 16.09 -0.63 -2.26
C GLU A 222 14.88 -1.59 -2.22
N VAL A 223 13.84 -1.24 -1.45
CA VAL A 223 12.62 -2.07 -1.33
C VAL A 223 11.89 -2.13 -2.66
N GLU A 224 11.70 -0.97 -3.30
CA GLU A 224 11.08 -0.88 -4.62
C GLU A 224 11.91 -1.62 -5.67
N SER A 225 13.24 -1.41 -5.70
CA SER A 225 14.13 -2.09 -6.63
C SER A 225 14.01 -3.62 -6.51
N ARG A 226 14.14 -4.16 -5.30
CA ARG A 226 14.03 -5.61 -5.05
C ARG A 226 12.63 -6.16 -5.36
N PHE A 227 11.57 -5.38 -5.07
CA PHE A 227 10.22 -5.76 -5.41
C PHE A 227 10.02 -5.85 -6.91
N LEU A 228 10.48 -4.87 -7.68
CA LEU A 228 10.32 -4.82 -9.13
C LEU A 228 11.07 -5.96 -9.84
N GLU A 229 12.27 -6.30 -9.37
CA GLU A 229 13.01 -7.46 -9.89
C GLU A 229 12.25 -8.77 -9.66
N LEU A 230 11.71 -8.97 -8.45
CA LEU A 230 10.88 -10.14 -8.16
C LEU A 230 9.59 -10.13 -8.99
N ALA A 231 8.94 -8.97 -9.11
CA ALA A 231 7.68 -8.82 -9.84
C ALA A 231 7.82 -9.16 -11.33
N ARG A 232 8.92 -8.73 -11.95
CA ARG A 232 9.25 -9.13 -13.34
C ARG A 232 9.31 -10.64 -13.48
N ASP A 233 10.07 -11.31 -12.61
CA ASP A 233 10.27 -12.76 -12.70
C ASP A 233 8.96 -13.53 -12.36
N PHE A 234 8.18 -13.03 -11.41
CA PHE A 234 6.86 -13.62 -11.10
C PHE A 234 5.85 -13.44 -12.23
N TYR A 235 5.87 -12.30 -12.91
CA TYR A 235 4.98 -12.04 -14.04
C TYR A 235 5.25 -13.00 -15.21
N GLU A 236 6.51 -13.19 -15.59
CA GLU A 236 6.91 -14.15 -16.61
C GLU A 236 6.44 -15.57 -16.26
N LYS A 237 6.75 -16.03 -15.03
CA LYS A 237 6.31 -17.35 -14.57
C LYS A 237 4.80 -17.51 -14.44
N TYR A 238 4.08 -16.43 -14.16
CA TYR A 238 2.62 -16.44 -14.14
C TYR A 238 2.06 -16.73 -15.53
N LEU A 239 2.56 -16.03 -16.54
CA LEU A 239 2.15 -16.25 -17.93
C LEU A 239 2.54 -17.64 -18.45
N ASP A 240 3.75 -18.12 -18.14
CA ASP A 240 4.21 -19.47 -18.47
C ASP A 240 3.29 -20.54 -17.86
N ARG A 241 2.86 -20.34 -16.63
CA ARG A 241 1.95 -21.26 -15.94
C ARG A 241 0.58 -21.29 -16.59
N LEU A 242 0.01 -20.14 -16.95
CA LEU A 242 -1.26 -20.06 -17.68
C LEU A 242 -1.14 -20.81 -19.04
N ALA A 243 -0.08 -20.52 -19.79
CA ALA A 243 0.17 -21.17 -21.08
C ALA A 243 0.34 -22.69 -20.92
N GLY A 244 1.12 -23.14 -19.93
CA GLY A 244 1.35 -24.56 -19.65
C GLY A 244 0.09 -25.30 -19.22
N ALA A 245 -0.78 -24.65 -18.44
CA ALA A 245 -2.07 -25.19 -18.01
C ALA A 245 -3.16 -25.11 -19.10
N ARG A 246 -2.92 -24.37 -20.18
CA ARG A 246 -3.92 -23.97 -21.17
C ARG A 246 -5.11 -23.23 -20.53
N GLU A 247 -4.82 -22.40 -19.55
CA GLU A 247 -5.75 -21.55 -18.85
C GLU A 247 -5.56 -20.09 -19.27
N GLU A 248 -6.59 -19.29 -19.09
CA GLU A 248 -6.54 -17.84 -19.28
C GLU A 248 -7.13 -17.14 -18.06
N ASP A 249 -6.57 -16.00 -17.69
CA ASP A 249 -7.20 -15.08 -16.78
C ASP A 249 -8.22 -14.19 -17.53
N PHE A 250 -9.02 -13.44 -16.77
CA PHE A 250 -10.06 -12.58 -17.34
C PHE A 250 -9.46 -11.53 -18.31
N ASN A 251 -8.31 -10.96 -17.98
CA ASN A 251 -7.64 -9.98 -18.84
C ASN A 251 -7.09 -10.62 -20.12
N GLY A 252 -6.56 -11.86 -20.04
CA GLY A 252 -6.13 -12.63 -21.19
C GLY A 252 -7.29 -12.93 -22.15
N LEU A 253 -8.45 -13.25 -21.60
CA LEU A 253 -9.66 -13.50 -22.39
C LEU A 253 -10.11 -12.24 -23.14
N LEU A 254 -10.09 -11.09 -22.50
CA LEU A 254 -10.39 -9.80 -23.13
C LEU A 254 -9.35 -9.43 -24.19
N GLN A 255 -8.05 -9.63 -23.91
CA GLN A 255 -6.98 -9.37 -24.84
C GLN A 255 -7.13 -10.23 -26.10
N ARG A 256 -7.39 -11.52 -25.94
CA ARG A 256 -7.66 -12.43 -27.07
C ARG A 256 -8.89 -12.02 -27.86
N ALA A 257 -9.94 -11.53 -27.18
CA ALA A 257 -11.12 -10.98 -27.87
C ALA A 257 -10.76 -9.76 -28.73
N VAL A 258 -9.93 -8.83 -28.18
CA VAL A 258 -9.43 -7.67 -28.96
C VAL A 258 -8.65 -8.11 -30.18
N GLU A 259 -7.74 -9.06 -30.06
CA GLU A 259 -6.92 -9.60 -31.15
C GLU A 259 -7.82 -10.24 -32.20
N THR A 260 -8.70 -11.17 -31.79
CA THR A 260 -9.63 -11.90 -32.66
C THR A 260 -10.53 -10.96 -33.48
N ILE A 261 -11.09 -9.93 -32.81
CA ILE A 261 -11.93 -8.92 -33.48
C ILE A 261 -11.10 -8.07 -34.42
N SER A 262 -9.88 -7.67 -34.01
CA SER A 262 -8.98 -6.84 -34.84
C SER A 262 -8.56 -7.55 -36.13
N GLU A 263 -8.44 -8.89 -36.11
CA GLU A 263 -8.22 -9.73 -37.27
C GLU A 263 -9.44 -9.88 -38.20
N GLY A 264 -10.60 -9.32 -37.79
CA GLY A 264 -11.82 -9.35 -38.58
C GLY A 264 -12.78 -10.50 -38.23
N ASN A 265 -12.46 -11.30 -37.21
CA ASN A 265 -13.31 -12.38 -36.74
C ASN A 265 -14.39 -11.78 -35.79
N THR A 266 -15.56 -11.46 -36.32
CA THR A 266 -16.62 -10.74 -35.64
C THR A 266 -17.84 -11.59 -35.25
N HIS A 267 -17.84 -12.87 -35.72
CA HIS A 267 -18.91 -13.81 -35.39
C HIS A 267 -18.69 -14.43 -34.02
N PHE A 268 -19.77 -14.58 -33.27
CA PHE A 268 -19.77 -15.25 -31.97
C PHE A 268 -21.01 -16.15 -31.83
N ASP A 269 -20.83 -17.25 -31.11
CA ASP A 269 -21.91 -18.18 -30.79
C ASP A 269 -22.37 -17.98 -29.34
N ARG A 270 -23.68 -17.87 -29.13
CA ARG A 270 -24.33 -18.02 -27.85
C ARG A 270 -25.02 -19.38 -27.77
N VAL A 271 -25.38 -19.82 -26.56
CA VAL A 271 -26.00 -21.12 -26.31
C VAL A 271 -27.23 -21.41 -27.21
N SER A 272 -27.91 -20.38 -27.70
CA SER A 272 -29.12 -20.51 -28.54
C SER A 272 -29.07 -19.82 -29.90
N GLU A 273 -28.17 -18.86 -30.10
CA GLU A 273 -28.11 -18.06 -31.33
C GLU A 273 -26.70 -17.54 -31.59
N GLY A 274 -26.25 -17.57 -32.84
CA GLY A 274 -25.04 -16.90 -33.30
C GLY A 274 -25.27 -15.40 -33.53
N GLY A 275 -24.21 -14.61 -33.34
CA GLY A 275 -24.25 -13.18 -33.61
C GLY A 275 -23.05 -12.70 -34.42
N ASP A 276 -23.13 -11.45 -34.89
CA ASP A 276 -22.03 -10.81 -35.60
C ASP A 276 -21.91 -9.37 -35.12
N LEU A 277 -20.74 -8.98 -34.63
CA LEU A 277 -20.45 -7.63 -34.14
C LEU A 277 -20.64 -6.57 -35.21
N LYS A 278 -20.49 -6.90 -36.49
CA LYS A 278 -20.77 -6.00 -37.62
C LYS A 278 -22.26 -5.61 -37.76
N ARG A 279 -23.12 -6.36 -37.10
CA ARG A 279 -24.58 -6.10 -37.12
C ARG A 279 -25.09 -5.31 -35.92
N LEU A 280 -24.19 -5.00 -34.94
CA LEU A 280 -24.57 -4.18 -33.80
C LEU A 280 -24.90 -2.77 -34.26
N ARG A 281 -26.02 -2.24 -33.76
CA ARG A 281 -26.41 -0.84 -33.99
C ARG A 281 -26.09 0.05 -32.80
N HIS A 282 -26.17 -0.51 -31.60
CA HIS A 282 -25.90 0.19 -30.35
C HIS A 282 -25.07 -0.66 -29.45
N LEU A 283 -24.10 -0.03 -28.79
CA LEU A 283 -23.30 -0.62 -27.70
C LEU A 283 -23.52 0.25 -26.48
N SER A 284 -24.21 -0.31 -25.47
CA SER A 284 -24.47 0.37 -24.20
C SER A 284 -23.46 -0.10 -23.16
N ILE A 285 -22.85 0.85 -22.48
CA ILE A 285 -21.85 0.60 -21.43
C ILE A 285 -22.32 1.32 -20.17
N ASP A 286 -22.54 0.56 -19.11
CA ASP A 286 -22.87 1.05 -17.79
C ASP A 286 -21.60 1.14 -16.93
N GLU A 287 -21.62 1.93 -15.86
CA GLU A 287 -20.50 2.18 -14.97
C GLU A 287 -19.21 2.60 -15.72
N TYR A 288 -19.37 3.53 -16.68
CA TYR A 288 -18.27 3.91 -17.59
C TYR A 288 -17.08 4.55 -16.89
N GLN A 289 -17.23 5.07 -15.65
CA GLN A 289 -16.14 5.55 -14.81
C GLN A 289 -15.15 4.43 -14.43
N ASP A 290 -15.57 3.15 -14.50
CA ASP A 290 -14.73 1.99 -14.23
C ASP A 290 -14.04 1.43 -15.49
N PHE A 291 -14.04 2.22 -16.57
CA PHE A 291 -13.49 1.81 -17.85
C PHE A 291 -11.96 1.73 -17.83
N SER A 292 -11.39 0.64 -18.35
CA SER A 292 -9.95 0.41 -18.41
C SER A 292 -9.41 0.51 -19.84
N ASP A 293 -8.08 0.61 -19.97
CA ASP A 293 -7.43 0.55 -21.31
C ASP A 293 -7.84 -0.68 -22.11
N LEU A 294 -7.98 -1.83 -21.46
CA LEU A 294 -8.33 -3.07 -22.13
C LEU A 294 -9.77 -3.07 -22.65
N PHE A 295 -10.71 -2.52 -21.85
CA PHE A 295 -12.09 -2.31 -22.30
C PHE A 295 -12.16 -1.28 -23.45
N HIS A 296 -11.35 -0.22 -23.36
CA HIS A 296 -11.26 0.76 -24.44
C HIS A 296 -10.79 0.11 -25.75
N ARG A 297 -9.73 -0.69 -25.71
CA ARG A 297 -9.24 -1.45 -26.88
C ARG A 297 -10.30 -2.38 -27.46
N LEU A 298 -11.09 -3.03 -26.60
CA LEU A 298 -12.19 -3.89 -27.04
C LEU A 298 -13.25 -3.10 -27.80
N VAL A 299 -13.69 -1.97 -27.27
CA VAL A 299 -14.66 -1.08 -27.92
C VAL A 299 -14.11 -0.56 -29.26
N GLU A 300 -12.85 -0.13 -29.28
CA GLU A 300 -12.20 0.35 -30.49
C GLU A 300 -12.05 -0.76 -31.57
N ALA A 301 -11.74 -1.99 -31.16
CA ALA A 301 -11.70 -3.12 -32.09
C ALA A 301 -13.08 -3.37 -32.71
N ILE A 302 -14.17 -3.28 -31.92
CA ILE A 302 -15.55 -3.40 -32.43
C ILE A 302 -15.87 -2.25 -33.39
N ARG A 303 -15.57 -1.00 -33.02
CA ARG A 303 -15.83 0.19 -33.85
C ARG A 303 -15.09 0.16 -35.18
N LYS A 304 -13.83 -0.32 -35.20
CA LYS A 304 -13.06 -0.49 -36.43
C LYS A 304 -13.71 -1.50 -37.40
N GLN A 305 -14.34 -2.56 -36.87
CA GLN A 305 -15.05 -3.55 -37.68
C GLN A 305 -16.47 -3.13 -38.04
N ASN A 306 -17.06 -2.23 -37.26
CA ASN A 306 -18.42 -1.71 -37.43
C ASN A 306 -18.47 -0.20 -37.14
N PRO A 307 -18.08 0.66 -38.11
CA PRO A 307 -18.09 2.13 -37.93
C PRO A 307 -19.48 2.73 -37.66
N GLU A 308 -20.56 2.04 -38.00
CA GLU A 308 -21.93 2.50 -37.79
C GLU A 308 -22.45 2.26 -36.37
N VAL A 309 -21.72 1.56 -35.51
CA VAL A 309 -22.16 1.29 -34.13
C VAL A 309 -22.18 2.58 -33.31
N ARG A 310 -23.30 2.86 -32.67
CA ARG A 310 -23.46 3.99 -31.76
C ARG A 310 -23.16 3.57 -30.34
N LEU A 311 -22.38 4.40 -29.63
CA LEU A 311 -22.08 4.19 -28.21
C LEU A 311 -23.10 4.96 -27.36
N PHE A 312 -23.51 4.31 -26.26
CA PHE A 312 -24.27 4.92 -25.18
C PHE A 312 -23.61 4.53 -23.87
N CYS A 313 -22.93 5.49 -23.22
CA CYS A 313 -22.18 5.26 -22.00
C CYS A 313 -22.83 6.02 -20.84
N VAL A 314 -22.98 5.36 -19.70
CA VAL A 314 -23.52 5.93 -18.47
C VAL A 314 -22.51 5.68 -17.36
N GLY A 315 -22.30 6.67 -16.50
CA GLY A 315 -21.39 6.56 -15.36
C GLY A 315 -21.48 7.77 -14.45
N ASP A 316 -20.78 7.68 -13.32
CA ASP A 316 -20.71 8.72 -12.31
C ASP A 316 -19.25 8.82 -11.84
N ASP A 317 -18.56 9.90 -12.16
CA ASP A 317 -17.14 10.12 -11.85
C ASP A 317 -16.87 10.14 -10.34
N TRP A 318 -17.85 10.51 -9.53
CA TRP A 318 -17.77 10.47 -8.07
C TRP A 318 -17.81 9.04 -7.49
N GLN A 319 -18.25 8.07 -8.26
CA GLN A 319 -18.19 6.66 -7.91
C GLN A 319 -16.91 5.98 -8.43
N ALA A 320 -15.98 6.72 -9.00
CA ALA A 320 -14.71 6.20 -9.52
C ALA A 320 -13.74 5.81 -8.41
N ILE A 321 -14.07 4.79 -7.65
CA ILE A 321 -13.23 4.24 -6.56
C ILE A 321 -12.31 3.10 -7.01
N ASN A 322 -12.45 2.62 -8.25
CA ASN A 322 -11.76 1.44 -8.77
C ASN A 322 -10.44 1.74 -9.48
N GLY A 323 -9.83 2.92 -9.28
CA GLY A 323 -8.52 3.27 -9.84
C GLY A 323 -7.42 2.27 -9.49
N PHE A 324 -7.50 1.67 -8.28
CA PHE A 324 -6.59 0.59 -7.86
C PHE A 324 -6.79 -0.71 -8.67
N ALA A 325 -7.98 -0.94 -9.23
CA ALA A 325 -8.32 -2.08 -10.07
C ALA A 325 -8.04 -1.83 -11.56
N GLY A 326 -7.49 -0.64 -11.93
CA GLY A 326 -7.05 -0.30 -13.27
C GLY A 326 -8.08 0.45 -14.11
N SER A 327 -9.15 0.97 -13.51
CA SER A 327 -10.01 1.94 -14.17
C SER A 327 -9.26 3.25 -14.40
N GLU A 328 -9.49 3.87 -15.54
CA GLU A 328 -8.87 5.12 -15.93
C GLU A 328 -9.95 6.19 -16.20
N LEU A 329 -10.15 7.06 -15.23
CA LEU A 329 -11.17 8.10 -15.25
C LEU A 329 -11.08 9.02 -16.47
N ARG A 330 -9.90 9.11 -17.10
CA ARG A 330 -9.70 9.90 -18.33
C ARG A 330 -10.65 9.54 -19.45
N PHE A 331 -11.09 8.28 -19.56
CA PHE A 331 -12.06 7.86 -20.59
C PHE A 331 -13.45 8.46 -20.34
N PHE A 332 -13.81 8.69 -19.08
CA PHE A 332 -15.05 9.33 -18.68
C PHE A 332 -14.95 10.86 -18.78
N GLU A 333 -13.89 11.45 -18.19
CA GLU A 333 -13.70 12.90 -18.14
C GLU A 333 -13.49 13.53 -19.52
N ARG A 334 -12.75 12.82 -20.38
CA ARG A 334 -12.38 13.28 -21.73
C ARG A 334 -13.03 12.41 -22.81
N PHE A 335 -14.31 12.11 -22.64
CA PHE A 335 -15.03 11.20 -23.53
C PHE A 335 -14.96 11.66 -25.00
N GLU A 336 -15.02 12.97 -25.23
CA GLU A 336 -14.98 13.61 -26.55
C GLU A 336 -13.62 13.38 -27.26
N ASP A 337 -12.52 13.18 -26.52
CA ASP A 337 -11.21 12.89 -27.11
C ASP A 337 -11.14 11.47 -27.72
N TYR A 338 -12.02 10.57 -27.27
CA TYR A 338 -12.09 9.17 -27.71
C TYR A 338 -13.27 8.87 -28.62
N VAL A 339 -14.32 9.67 -28.57
CA VAL A 339 -15.55 9.47 -29.36
C VAL A 339 -15.95 10.77 -30.03
N GLU A 340 -15.60 10.87 -31.32
CA GLU A 340 -15.98 12.01 -32.15
C GLU A 340 -17.51 12.17 -32.25
N ASP A 341 -17.99 13.40 -32.40
CA ASP A 341 -19.42 13.77 -32.51
C ASP A 341 -20.30 13.26 -31.35
N SER A 342 -19.72 13.21 -30.16
CA SER A 342 -20.41 12.78 -28.95
C SER A 342 -21.25 13.90 -28.32
N LEU A 343 -22.30 13.50 -27.60
CA LEU A 343 -23.15 14.39 -26.81
C LEU A 343 -23.09 13.97 -25.33
N ARG A 344 -22.67 14.88 -24.46
CA ARG A 344 -22.70 14.67 -23.01
C ARG A 344 -23.99 15.26 -22.43
N LEU A 345 -24.67 14.46 -21.61
CA LEU A 345 -25.89 14.86 -20.91
C LEU A 345 -25.70 14.55 -19.42
N ASN A 346 -26.14 15.48 -18.56
CA ASN A 346 -26.12 15.30 -17.11
C ASN A 346 -27.49 14.86 -16.61
N ILE A 347 -27.55 13.86 -15.74
CA ILE A 347 -28.75 13.44 -15.04
C ILE A 347 -28.74 14.09 -13.66
N SER A 348 -29.50 15.16 -13.48
CA SER A 348 -29.54 15.94 -12.22
C SER A 348 -30.70 15.55 -11.31
N THR A 349 -31.67 14.74 -11.76
CA THR A 349 -32.79 14.33 -10.91
C THR A 349 -32.49 13.02 -10.19
N ASN A 350 -32.52 13.08 -8.86
CA ASN A 350 -32.34 11.91 -8.00
C ASN A 350 -33.70 11.31 -7.65
N TYR A 351 -33.95 10.08 -8.13
CA TYR A 351 -35.19 9.34 -7.90
C TYR A 351 -35.10 8.35 -6.74
N ARG A 352 -33.92 8.23 -6.12
CA ARG A 352 -33.61 7.20 -5.10
C ARG A 352 -33.74 7.73 -3.69
N SER A 353 -33.24 8.95 -3.45
CA SER A 353 -33.04 9.49 -2.10
C SER A 353 -34.06 10.58 -1.78
N ALA A 354 -34.41 10.72 -0.50
CA ALA A 354 -35.20 11.81 0.02
C ALA A 354 -34.47 13.16 -0.11
N GLU A 355 -35.22 14.27 -0.07
CA GLU A 355 -34.72 15.62 -0.30
C GLU A 355 -33.56 15.98 0.62
N GLU A 356 -33.66 15.67 1.91
CA GLU A 356 -32.62 15.99 2.90
C GLU A 356 -31.28 15.29 2.63
N ILE A 357 -31.33 14.06 2.09
CA ILE A 357 -30.11 13.32 1.73
C ILE A 357 -29.45 13.96 0.50
N VAL A 358 -30.29 14.41 -0.47
CA VAL A 358 -29.80 15.10 -1.67
C VAL A 358 -29.19 16.45 -1.31
N GLU A 359 -29.82 17.21 -0.41
CA GLU A 359 -29.30 18.49 0.09
C GLU A 359 -27.96 18.34 0.81
N ILE A 360 -27.82 17.32 1.69
CA ILE A 360 -26.54 17.03 2.36
C ILE A 360 -25.48 16.66 1.32
N GLY A 361 -25.84 15.84 0.33
CA GLY A 361 -24.94 15.49 -0.77
C GLY A 361 -24.48 16.72 -1.54
N ASN A 362 -25.42 17.60 -1.93
CA ASN A 362 -25.11 18.84 -2.64
C ASN A 362 -24.22 19.78 -1.82
N ALA A 363 -24.46 19.89 -0.50
CA ALA A 363 -23.63 20.70 0.39
C ALA A 363 -22.19 20.15 0.50
N LEU A 364 -22.04 18.82 0.57
CA LEU A 364 -20.73 18.18 0.58
C LEU A 364 -19.96 18.39 -0.73
N MET A 365 -20.70 18.49 -1.84
CA MET A 365 -20.19 18.58 -3.21
C MET A 365 -20.16 20.01 -3.76
N GLU A 366 -20.36 21.01 -2.91
CA GLU A 366 -20.45 22.41 -3.33
C GLU A 366 -19.20 22.84 -4.14
N GLY A 367 -19.42 23.35 -5.35
CA GLY A 367 -18.37 23.76 -6.27
C GLY A 367 -17.71 22.66 -7.10
N LEU A 368 -18.16 21.41 -6.96
CA LEU A 368 -17.56 20.25 -7.63
C LEU A 368 -18.48 19.61 -8.70
N GLY A 369 -19.47 20.29 -9.19
CA GLY A 369 -20.38 19.81 -10.23
C GLY A 369 -21.73 20.47 -10.17
N GLU A 370 -22.69 19.95 -10.94
CA GLU A 370 -24.06 20.44 -10.92
C GLU A 370 -24.85 19.80 -9.76
N PRO A 371 -25.60 20.59 -8.95
CA PRO A 371 -26.36 20.04 -7.84
C PRO A 371 -27.50 19.14 -8.32
N ALA A 372 -27.70 18.03 -7.64
CA ALA A 372 -28.83 17.14 -7.87
C ALA A 372 -30.12 17.73 -7.29
N ARG A 373 -31.28 17.30 -7.84
CA ARG A 373 -32.63 17.65 -7.36
C ARG A 373 -33.33 16.36 -6.96
N ALA A 374 -33.90 16.32 -5.76
CA ALA A 374 -34.75 15.20 -5.38
C ALA A 374 -36.04 15.17 -6.18
N HIS A 375 -36.49 13.98 -6.56
CA HIS A 375 -37.78 13.77 -7.18
C HIS A 375 -38.89 13.56 -6.14
N HIS A 376 -38.51 13.07 -4.95
CA HIS A 376 -39.43 12.82 -3.85
C HIS A 376 -39.29 13.92 -2.81
N ASP A 377 -40.44 14.51 -2.41
CA ASP A 377 -40.50 15.41 -1.29
C ASP A 377 -40.09 14.70 0.01
N SER A 378 -39.67 15.49 1.00
CA SER A 378 -39.33 15.03 2.34
C SER A 378 -40.44 14.11 2.90
N GLY A 379 -40.05 12.90 3.26
CA GLY A 379 -40.93 11.92 3.90
C GLY A 379 -41.03 12.12 5.39
#